data_4801da5f1b63b5f74a77ea1f264da992
#
_entry.id   4801da5f1b63b5f74a77ea1f264da992
#
_cell.length_a   1.000
_cell.length_b   1.000
_cell.length_c   1.000
_cell.angle_alpha   90.00
_cell.angle_beta   90.00
_cell.angle_gamma   90.00
#
_symmetry.space_group_name_H-M   'P 1'
#
loop_
_entity.id
_entity.type
_entity.pdbx_description
1 polymer ?
#
loop_
_entity_poly.entity_id
_entity_poly.type
_entity_poly.pdbx_seq_one_letter_code
_entity_poly.pdbx_strand_id
1 'polypeptide(L)'
;MKINRIKKLLVSVLVCSMAFGNISYIPTMAKENVQNYGLNNPTTDSSGVSTWDCIYFGNYWQNDTNGDGVADENDAKQPIKWRVLSVNGDDAFILADQNLDAKAYNETRTDVTWENSTIRSWLNGYDASVNKDKKSFISDNFLDNAFSVAEQSAIKMTYVVNEDNPYSGIDGGNNTEDKVYLLSVSEASNILYGFNSNYQTDS
;
A
#
# COMPACT_ATOMS: atom_id res chain seq x y z
N MET A 1 27.66 -3.13 -28.71
CA MET A 1 26.35 -3.67 -28.33
C MET A 1 26.11 -3.31 -26.86
N LYS A 2 25.37 -2.22 -26.58
CA LYS A 2 25.10 -1.75 -25.22
C LYS A 2 23.90 -2.52 -24.70
N ILE A 3 24.13 -3.37 -23.70
CA ILE A 3 23.06 -4.06 -22.96
C ILE A 3 22.37 -3.00 -22.09
N ASN A 4 21.20 -2.54 -22.52
CA ASN A 4 20.32 -1.72 -21.67
C ASN A 4 19.79 -2.63 -20.56
N ARG A 5 20.36 -2.47 -19.36
CA ARG A 5 19.78 -3.03 -18.15
C ARG A 5 18.41 -2.37 -17.95
N ILE A 6 17.37 -3.16 -18.08
CA ILE A 6 16.00 -2.79 -17.69
C ILE A 6 16.06 -2.58 -16.18
N LYS A 7 16.02 -1.31 -15.75
CA LYS A 7 15.78 -1.00 -14.34
C LYS A 7 14.32 -1.35 -14.09
N LYS A 8 14.05 -2.50 -13.48
CA LYS A 8 12.78 -2.74 -12.79
C LYS A 8 12.72 -1.69 -11.68
N LEU A 9 11.81 -0.74 -11.81
CA LEU A 9 11.49 0.15 -10.70
C LEU A 9 10.73 -0.72 -9.70
N LEU A 10 11.41 -1.15 -8.64
CA LEU A 10 10.76 -1.75 -7.49
C LEU A 10 9.96 -0.63 -6.82
N VAL A 11 8.66 -0.66 -6.98
CA VAL A 11 7.76 0.19 -6.21
C VAL A 11 7.41 -0.59 -4.96
N SER A 12 8.06 -0.24 -3.86
CA SER A 12 8.11 -1.04 -2.64
C SER A 12 7.18 -0.56 -1.53
N VAL A 13 6.18 0.28 -1.82
CA VAL A 13 5.38 0.91 -0.77
C VAL A 13 3.89 0.80 -1.08
N LEU A 14 3.20 0.01 -0.26
CA LEU A 14 1.76 -0.18 -0.33
C LEU A 14 1.09 0.55 0.84
N VAL A 15 0.14 1.43 0.57
CA VAL A 15 -0.56 2.23 1.57
C VAL A 15 -2.05 1.96 1.52
N CYS A 16 -2.64 1.84 2.70
CA CYS A 16 -4.06 1.65 2.89
C CYS A 16 -4.59 2.60 3.97
N SER A 17 -5.74 3.22 3.74
CA SER A 17 -6.46 4.00 4.74
C SER A 17 -7.61 3.16 5.30
N MET A 18 -7.71 3.05 6.62
CA MET A 18 -8.68 2.19 7.29
C MET A 18 -9.59 2.96 8.22
N ALA A 19 -10.89 2.59 8.22
CA ALA A 19 -11.87 3.00 9.21
C ALA A 19 -12.14 1.85 10.19
N PHE A 20 -12.01 2.09 11.48
CA PHE A 20 -12.33 1.11 12.52
C PHE A 20 -13.77 1.18 13.01
N GLY A 21 -14.65 1.93 12.32
CA GLY A 21 -16.08 2.02 12.63
C GLY A 21 -16.85 0.76 12.21
N ASN A 22 -17.36 -0.02 13.18
CA ASN A 22 -18.28 -1.16 13.00
C ASN A 22 -17.73 -2.43 12.32
N ILE A 23 -16.60 -2.94 12.74
CA ILE A 23 -16.22 -4.32 12.44
C ILE A 23 -16.88 -5.25 13.46
N SER A 24 -18.08 -5.74 13.14
CA SER A 24 -18.77 -6.79 13.89
C SER A 24 -18.40 -8.17 13.39
N TYR A 25 -17.11 -8.54 13.34
CA TYR A 25 -16.70 -9.94 13.27
C TYR A 25 -15.22 -10.11 13.58
N ILE A 26 -14.92 -10.28 14.86
CA ILE A 26 -13.71 -10.97 15.30
C ILE A 26 -14.16 -12.34 15.80
N PRO A 27 -13.54 -13.45 15.37
CA PRO A 27 -13.90 -14.76 15.91
C PRO A 27 -13.66 -14.77 17.43
N THR A 28 -14.70 -15.00 18.13
CA THR A 28 -14.92 -15.33 19.55
C THR A 28 -13.68 -15.40 20.45
N MET A 29 -13.12 -14.25 20.81
CA MET A 29 -12.43 -13.97 22.07
C MET A 29 -12.50 -12.47 22.32
N ALA A 30 -13.30 -12.08 23.34
CA ALA A 30 -13.49 -10.73 23.85
C ALA A 30 -14.46 -9.83 23.07
N LYS A 31 -15.70 -9.87 23.52
CA LYS A 31 -16.70 -8.83 23.38
C LYS A 31 -16.36 -7.75 24.40
N GLU A 32 -15.51 -6.79 24.06
CA GLU A 32 -15.32 -5.58 24.85
C GLU A 32 -15.13 -4.39 23.91
N ASN A 33 -16.03 -3.43 24.06
CA ASN A 33 -15.99 -2.02 23.66
C ASN A 33 -14.96 -1.67 22.57
N VAL A 34 -15.44 -1.36 21.37
CA VAL A 34 -14.67 -0.67 20.33
C VAL A 34 -14.37 0.76 20.85
N GLN A 35 -13.44 0.87 21.77
CA GLN A 35 -12.72 2.09 22.09
C GLN A 35 -11.49 2.11 21.18
N ASN A 36 -11.22 3.30 20.61
CA ASN A 36 -9.96 3.69 20.00
C ASN A 36 -8.85 2.67 20.37
N TYR A 37 -8.40 1.88 19.42
CA TYR A 37 -7.49 0.74 19.66
C TYR A 37 -6.14 1.14 20.29
N GLY A 38 -6.04 2.37 20.82
CA GLY A 38 -4.83 2.91 21.41
C GLY A 38 -3.71 3.13 20.41
N LEU A 39 -4.03 3.15 19.10
CA LEU A 39 -3.06 3.46 18.07
C LEU A 39 -2.65 4.93 18.16
N ASN A 40 -1.36 5.18 17.97
CA ASN A 40 -0.77 6.51 18.09
C ASN A 40 -0.09 6.89 16.77
N ASN A 41 0.03 8.19 16.57
CA ASN A 41 0.90 8.73 15.54
C ASN A 41 2.36 8.35 15.82
N PRO A 42 3.20 8.24 14.78
CA PRO A 42 4.62 7.97 14.96
C PRO A 42 5.29 8.98 15.90
N THR A 43 6.30 8.53 16.61
CA THR A 43 7.12 9.39 17.46
C THR A 43 8.57 9.29 17.01
N THR A 44 9.27 10.43 16.97
CA THR A 44 10.71 10.50 16.67
C THR A 44 11.44 11.03 17.89
N ASP A 45 12.45 10.29 18.34
CA ASP A 45 13.24 10.69 19.50
C ASP A 45 14.29 11.78 19.17
N SER A 46 15.02 12.24 20.16
CA SER A 46 16.04 13.27 19.99
C SER A 46 17.23 12.83 19.16
N SER A 47 17.42 11.54 18.91
CA SER A 47 18.46 10.98 18.03
C SER A 47 18.00 10.82 16.58
N GLY A 48 16.71 11.12 16.30
CA GLY A 48 16.12 11.00 14.97
C GLY A 48 15.58 9.61 14.66
N VAL A 49 15.48 8.73 15.67
CA VAL A 49 14.90 7.37 15.51
C VAL A 49 13.39 7.45 15.64
N SER A 50 12.70 7.02 14.61
CA SER A 50 11.23 6.95 14.60
C SER A 50 10.73 5.59 15.07
N THR A 51 9.59 5.62 15.78
CA THR A 51 8.87 4.44 16.26
C THR A 51 7.42 4.52 15.79
N TRP A 52 6.91 3.41 15.26
CA TRP A 52 5.55 3.27 14.76
C TRP A 52 4.78 2.23 15.56
N ASP A 53 3.51 2.49 15.84
CA ASP A 53 2.59 1.42 16.16
C ASP A 53 2.39 0.54 14.94
N CYS A 54 2.16 -0.75 15.16
CA CYS A 54 1.96 -1.71 14.10
C CYS A 54 0.68 -2.51 14.33
N ILE A 55 0.01 -2.86 13.22
CA ILE A 55 -1.14 -3.76 13.22
C ILE A 55 -0.92 -4.90 12.25
N TYR A 56 -1.64 -6.01 12.44
CA TYR A 56 -1.74 -7.10 11.47
C TYR A 56 -3.13 -7.07 10.84
N PHE A 57 -3.16 -7.00 9.49
CA PHE A 57 -4.42 -6.87 8.76
C PHE A 57 -4.24 -7.40 7.33
N GLY A 58 -5.15 -8.30 6.91
CA GLY A 58 -4.99 -9.04 5.66
C GLY A 58 -3.89 -10.11 5.71
N ASN A 59 -3.79 -10.88 4.64
CA ASN A 59 -2.81 -11.97 4.50
C ASN A 59 -2.31 -12.01 3.06
N TYR A 60 -0.99 -12.22 2.87
CA TYR A 60 -0.40 -12.27 1.54
C TYR A 60 0.75 -13.29 1.47
N TRP A 61 1.17 -13.66 0.28
CA TRP A 61 2.29 -14.56 0.01
C TRP A 61 3.62 -13.83 0.18
N GLN A 62 4.15 -13.82 1.38
CA GLN A 62 5.33 -13.01 1.74
C GLN A 62 6.63 -13.81 1.75
N ASN A 63 6.52 -15.13 1.81
CA ASN A 63 7.69 -16.03 1.86
C ASN A 63 7.43 -17.27 1.02
N ASP A 64 8.51 -17.80 0.44
CA ASP A 64 8.55 -19.13 -0.15
C ASP A 64 8.40 -20.19 0.97
N THR A 65 7.22 -20.76 1.09
CA THR A 65 6.87 -21.77 2.10
C THR A 65 6.89 -23.19 1.53
N ASN A 66 6.88 -23.33 0.22
CA ASN A 66 6.93 -24.61 -0.48
C ASN A 66 8.35 -25.00 -0.93
N GLY A 67 9.31 -24.04 -0.94
CA GLY A 67 10.73 -24.29 -1.21
C GLY A 67 11.07 -24.29 -2.70
N ASP A 68 10.26 -23.67 -3.56
CA ASP A 68 10.51 -23.60 -5.00
C ASP A 68 11.35 -22.38 -5.43
N GLY A 69 11.65 -21.48 -4.49
CA GLY A 69 12.49 -20.30 -4.69
C GLY A 69 11.73 -19.02 -5.04
N VAL A 70 10.38 -19.05 -5.05
CA VAL A 70 9.52 -17.92 -5.36
C VAL A 70 8.40 -17.84 -4.33
N ALA A 71 8.15 -16.66 -3.77
CA ALA A 71 6.95 -16.44 -2.96
C ALA A 71 5.78 -16.09 -3.88
N ASP A 72 4.79 -16.97 -4.00
CA ASP A 72 3.66 -16.81 -4.91
C ASP A 72 2.37 -17.47 -4.39
N GLU A 73 1.35 -17.59 -5.25
CA GLU A 73 0.03 -18.14 -4.92
C GLU A 73 0.04 -19.62 -4.50
N ASN A 74 1.12 -20.35 -4.72
CA ASN A 74 1.29 -21.73 -4.29
C ASN A 74 1.77 -21.85 -2.84
N ASP A 75 2.11 -20.72 -2.22
CA ASP A 75 2.58 -20.64 -0.84
C ASP A 75 1.45 -20.42 0.18
N ALA A 76 1.80 -20.58 1.45
CA ALA A 76 0.91 -20.19 2.52
C ALA A 76 0.92 -18.66 2.72
N LYS A 77 -0.27 -18.05 2.68
CA LYS A 77 -0.41 -16.62 3.02
C LYS A 77 -0.08 -16.37 4.49
N GLN A 78 0.58 -15.26 4.75
CA GLN A 78 0.96 -14.82 6.09
C GLN A 78 0.33 -13.47 6.42
N PRO A 79 0.03 -13.18 7.70
CA PRO A 79 -0.52 -11.89 8.11
C PRO A 79 0.37 -10.74 7.67
N ILE A 80 -0.21 -9.73 7.04
CA ILE A 80 0.51 -8.52 6.65
C ILE A 80 0.67 -7.63 7.87
N LYS A 81 1.91 -7.24 8.17
CA LYS A 81 2.23 -6.25 9.17
C LYS A 81 2.21 -4.85 8.55
N TRP A 82 1.56 -3.90 9.21
CA TRP A 82 1.44 -2.52 8.79
C TRP A 82 1.96 -1.58 9.86
N ARG A 83 2.72 -0.57 9.45
CA ARG A 83 3.08 0.59 10.28
C ARG A 83 1.95 1.61 10.23
N VAL A 84 1.60 2.18 11.37
CA VAL A 84 0.64 3.27 11.46
C VAL A 84 1.37 4.58 11.19
N LEU A 85 1.06 5.23 10.08
CA LEU A 85 1.66 6.50 9.69
C LEU A 85 0.94 7.70 10.29
N SER A 86 -0.39 7.60 10.44
CA SER A 86 -1.17 8.61 11.17
C SER A 86 -2.49 8.04 11.66
N VAL A 87 -3.02 8.64 12.71
CA VAL A 87 -4.34 8.36 13.28
C VAL A 87 -5.14 9.65 13.31
N ASN A 88 -6.37 9.61 12.82
CA ASN A 88 -7.32 10.72 12.87
C ASN A 88 -8.71 10.21 13.26
N GLY A 89 -9.09 10.39 14.52
CA GLY A 89 -10.32 9.80 15.07
C GLY A 89 -10.27 8.28 15.00
N ASP A 90 -11.23 7.68 14.30
CA ASP A 90 -11.34 6.23 14.11
C ASP A 90 -10.63 5.75 12.82
N ASP A 91 -9.88 6.61 12.16
CA ASP A 91 -9.17 6.28 10.93
C ASP A 91 -7.67 6.15 11.18
N ALA A 92 -7.05 5.14 10.58
CA ALA A 92 -5.61 5.01 10.54
C ALA A 92 -5.11 4.96 9.09
N PHE A 93 -4.06 5.72 8.81
CA PHE A 93 -3.30 5.65 7.58
C PHE A 93 -2.13 4.70 7.82
N ILE A 94 -2.03 3.64 7.04
CA ILE A 94 -1.11 2.54 7.28
C ILE A 94 -0.26 2.22 6.06
N LEU A 95 0.97 1.79 6.31
CA LEU A 95 1.96 1.40 5.32
C LEU A 95 2.41 -0.03 5.57
N ALA A 96 2.51 -0.85 4.54
CA ALA A 96 3.10 -2.19 4.67
C ALA A 96 4.54 -2.09 5.22
N ASP A 97 4.84 -2.88 6.25
CA ASP A 97 6.14 -2.87 6.94
C ASP A 97 7.29 -3.39 6.05
N GLN A 98 6.95 -4.16 5.03
CA GLN A 98 7.88 -4.72 4.05
C GLN A 98 7.25 -4.77 2.65
N ASN A 99 8.09 -4.98 1.65
CA ASN A 99 7.63 -5.22 0.28
C ASN A 99 6.83 -6.52 0.21
N LEU A 100 5.60 -6.43 -0.31
CA LEU A 100 4.71 -7.57 -0.41
C LEU A 100 4.80 -8.25 -1.77
N ASP A 101 5.06 -7.49 -2.82
CA ASP A 101 5.14 -7.98 -4.20
C ASP A 101 6.03 -7.05 -5.06
N ALA A 102 6.40 -7.51 -6.24
CA ALA A 102 7.18 -6.76 -7.22
C ALA A 102 6.44 -6.71 -8.55
N LYS A 103 5.74 -5.62 -8.81
CA LYS A 103 5.00 -5.36 -10.05
C LYS A 103 5.61 -4.19 -10.82
N ALA A 104 5.49 -4.20 -12.12
CA ALA A 104 5.81 -3.02 -12.92
C ALA A 104 4.77 -1.93 -12.66
N TYR A 105 5.20 -0.66 -12.62
CA TYR A 105 4.29 0.48 -12.50
C TYR A 105 3.28 0.51 -13.65
N ASN A 106 3.74 0.20 -14.86
CA ASN A 106 2.90 -0.10 -16.01
C ASN A 106 3.52 -1.27 -16.81
N GLU A 107 2.71 -2.20 -17.32
CA GLU A 107 3.23 -3.37 -18.01
C GLU A 107 3.91 -3.01 -19.32
N THR A 108 3.28 -2.14 -20.10
CA THR A 108 3.88 -1.61 -21.34
C THR A 108 4.71 -0.37 -21.01
N ARG A 109 5.93 -0.29 -21.58
CA ARG A 109 6.78 0.89 -21.43
C ARG A 109 6.21 2.06 -22.24
N THR A 110 5.37 2.86 -21.61
CA THR A 110 4.76 4.06 -22.17
C THR A 110 4.59 5.10 -21.07
N ASP A 111 4.35 6.36 -21.45
CA ASP A 111 4.08 7.43 -20.50
C ASP A 111 2.70 7.22 -19.88
N VAL A 112 2.66 7.05 -18.58
CA VAL A 112 1.45 6.89 -17.76
C VAL A 112 1.59 7.64 -16.45
N THR A 113 0.47 8.16 -15.96
CA THR A 113 0.32 8.69 -14.62
C THR A 113 -0.27 7.62 -13.69
N TRP A 114 -0.35 7.91 -12.40
CA TRP A 114 -1.02 7.01 -11.45
C TRP A 114 -2.42 6.61 -11.94
N GLU A 115 -3.21 7.61 -12.35
CA GLU A 115 -4.61 7.44 -12.78
C GLU A 115 -4.81 6.28 -13.77
N ASN A 116 -3.89 6.12 -14.72
CA ASN A 116 -4.04 5.17 -15.83
C ASN A 116 -2.98 4.07 -15.88
N SER A 117 -2.25 3.87 -14.77
CA SER A 117 -1.25 2.81 -14.63
C SER A 117 -1.88 1.43 -14.41
N THR A 118 -1.18 0.37 -14.81
CA THR A 118 -1.63 -1.00 -14.55
C THR A 118 -1.46 -1.39 -13.08
N ILE A 119 -0.46 -0.82 -12.37
CA ILE A 119 -0.29 -1.10 -10.93
C ILE A 119 -1.48 -0.62 -10.11
N ARG A 120 -2.02 0.59 -10.39
CA ARG A 120 -3.23 1.09 -9.74
C ARG A 120 -4.42 0.16 -9.95
N SER A 121 -4.62 -0.29 -11.21
CA SER A 121 -5.70 -1.20 -11.55
C SER A 121 -5.56 -2.55 -10.86
N TRP A 122 -4.34 -3.09 -10.79
CA TRP A 122 -4.06 -4.33 -10.08
C TRP A 122 -4.26 -4.20 -8.57
N LEU A 123 -3.82 -3.11 -7.96
CA LEU A 123 -3.99 -2.89 -6.52
C LEU A 123 -5.47 -2.86 -6.11
N ASN A 124 -6.35 -2.30 -6.96
CA ASN A 124 -7.75 -2.01 -6.62
C ASN A 124 -8.77 -2.88 -7.36
N GLY A 125 -8.36 -3.83 -8.19
CA GLY A 125 -9.27 -4.73 -8.92
C GLY A 125 -10.06 -4.03 -10.03
N TYR A 126 -9.46 -3.05 -10.71
CA TYR A 126 -10.16 -2.33 -11.77
C TYR A 126 -10.15 -3.07 -13.11
N ASP A 127 -11.15 -2.75 -13.92
CA ASP A 127 -11.28 -3.33 -15.25
C ASP A 127 -10.35 -2.68 -16.30
N ALA A 128 -10.40 -3.23 -17.52
CA ALA A 128 -9.56 -2.79 -18.64
C ALA A 128 -9.80 -1.33 -19.08
N SER A 129 -10.89 -0.70 -18.70
CA SER A 129 -11.20 0.69 -19.10
C SER A 129 -10.38 1.71 -18.33
N VAL A 130 -9.89 1.34 -17.13
CA VAL A 130 -9.22 2.25 -16.19
C VAL A 130 -7.74 2.45 -16.50
N ASN A 131 -7.06 1.50 -17.14
CA ASN A 131 -5.64 1.61 -17.42
C ASN A 131 -5.31 1.70 -18.92
N LYS A 132 -4.14 2.21 -19.22
CA LYS A 132 -3.70 2.47 -20.60
C LYS A 132 -3.47 1.20 -21.41
N ASP A 133 -3.06 0.12 -20.76
CA ASP A 133 -2.79 -1.17 -21.41
C ASP A 133 -4.06 -2.00 -21.69
N LYS A 134 -5.23 -1.51 -21.26
CA LYS A 134 -6.53 -2.18 -21.42
C LYS A 134 -6.56 -3.59 -20.82
N LYS A 135 -5.89 -3.78 -19.70
CA LYS A 135 -5.84 -5.03 -18.96
C LYS A 135 -6.84 -5.04 -17.81
N SER A 136 -7.65 -6.09 -17.71
CA SER A 136 -8.59 -6.27 -16.59
C SER A 136 -7.90 -6.97 -15.42
N PHE A 137 -8.14 -6.45 -14.21
CA PHE A 137 -7.68 -7.02 -12.95
C PHE A 137 -8.84 -7.39 -12.00
N ILE A 138 -10.06 -7.52 -12.54
CA ILE A 138 -11.25 -7.87 -11.75
C ILE A 138 -11.11 -9.24 -11.08
N SER A 139 -10.49 -10.21 -11.74
CA SER A 139 -10.39 -11.60 -11.25
C SER A 139 -9.08 -11.93 -10.54
N ASP A 140 -8.07 -11.07 -10.67
CA ASP A 140 -6.77 -11.25 -10.03
C ASP A 140 -6.20 -9.88 -9.66
N ASN A 141 -6.29 -9.53 -8.39
CA ASN A 141 -5.88 -8.24 -7.87
C ASN A 141 -5.45 -8.35 -6.41
N PHE A 142 -4.72 -7.32 -5.96
CA PHE A 142 -4.18 -7.29 -4.61
C PHE A 142 -5.28 -7.26 -3.54
N LEU A 143 -6.34 -6.46 -3.71
CA LEU A 143 -7.42 -6.35 -2.72
C LEU A 143 -8.06 -7.72 -2.43
N ASP A 144 -8.42 -8.47 -3.47
CA ASP A 144 -9.08 -9.78 -3.31
C ASP A 144 -8.10 -10.84 -2.83
N ASN A 145 -6.83 -10.72 -3.22
CA ASN A 145 -5.80 -11.65 -2.79
C ASN A 145 -5.38 -11.42 -1.33
N ALA A 146 -5.35 -10.17 -0.87
CA ALA A 146 -4.84 -9.83 0.46
C ALA A 146 -5.92 -9.78 1.55
N PHE A 147 -7.16 -9.42 1.21
CA PHE A 147 -8.19 -9.10 2.20
C PHE A 147 -9.48 -9.88 1.98
N SER A 148 -10.06 -10.36 3.07
CA SER A 148 -11.43 -10.86 3.09
C SER A 148 -12.44 -9.74 2.80
N VAL A 149 -13.67 -10.10 2.41
CA VAL A 149 -14.75 -9.13 2.15
C VAL A 149 -15.01 -8.20 3.36
N ALA A 150 -14.91 -8.75 4.59
CA ALA A 150 -15.08 -7.97 5.81
C ALA A 150 -13.94 -6.95 5.98
N GLU A 151 -12.69 -7.36 5.74
CA GLU A 151 -11.52 -6.48 5.79
C GLU A 151 -11.59 -5.41 4.70
N GLN A 152 -11.95 -5.76 3.47
CA GLN A 152 -12.12 -4.80 2.38
C GLN A 152 -13.19 -3.75 2.67
N SER A 153 -14.20 -4.09 3.48
CA SER A 153 -15.24 -3.14 3.92
C SER A 153 -14.71 -2.13 4.94
N ALA A 154 -13.64 -2.46 5.66
CA ALA A 154 -12.96 -1.54 6.58
C ALA A 154 -11.97 -0.61 5.86
N ILE A 155 -11.54 -0.96 4.65
CA ILE A 155 -10.65 -0.11 3.86
C ILE A 155 -11.46 1.02 3.22
N LYS A 156 -11.13 2.25 3.56
CA LYS A 156 -11.78 3.44 3.02
C LYS A 156 -11.37 3.72 1.58
N MET A 157 -12.33 4.18 0.77
CA MET A 157 -12.03 4.89 -0.46
C MET A 157 -11.41 6.24 -0.10
N THR A 158 -10.20 6.48 -0.55
CA THR A 158 -9.39 7.65 -0.20
C THR A 158 -9.16 8.50 -1.44
N TYR A 159 -9.34 9.81 -1.29
CA TYR A 159 -8.98 10.77 -2.33
C TYR A 159 -7.46 10.92 -2.37
N VAL A 160 -6.86 10.44 -3.45
CA VAL A 160 -5.40 10.45 -3.68
C VAL A 160 -5.05 11.66 -4.53
N VAL A 161 -4.23 12.53 -3.97
CA VAL A 161 -3.71 13.72 -4.67
C VAL A 161 -2.45 13.31 -5.44
N ASN A 162 -2.52 13.41 -6.77
CA ASN A 162 -1.41 13.08 -7.66
C ASN A 162 -0.65 14.36 -8.04
N GLU A 163 0.20 14.83 -7.13
CA GLU A 163 1.03 16.01 -7.35
C GLU A 163 2.08 15.76 -8.44
N ASP A 164 2.47 16.83 -9.13
CA ASP A 164 3.62 16.81 -10.03
C ASP A 164 4.88 16.40 -9.26
N ASN A 165 5.76 15.66 -9.93
CA ASN A 165 7.02 15.27 -9.29
C ASN A 165 7.86 16.51 -8.96
N PRO A 166 8.15 16.80 -7.67
CA PRO A 166 8.79 18.03 -7.25
C PRO A 166 10.25 18.18 -7.73
N TYR A 167 10.86 17.08 -8.18
CA TYR A 167 12.25 17.06 -8.64
C TYR A 167 12.38 17.14 -10.15
N SER A 168 11.45 16.56 -10.89
CA SER A 168 11.50 16.47 -12.36
C SER A 168 10.46 17.33 -13.05
N GLY A 169 9.44 17.81 -12.32
CA GLY A 169 8.30 18.55 -12.87
C GLY A 169 7.41 17.70 -13.79
N ILE A 170 7.52 16.36 -13.71
CA ILE A 170 6.66 15.45 -14.46
C ILE A 170 5.26 15.52 -13.86
N ASP A 171 4.28 15.74 -14.73
CA ASP A 171 2.85 15.81 -14.41
C ASP A 171 2.39 14.52 -13.69
N GLY A 172 1.79 14.67 -12.51
CA GLY A 172 1.24 13.59 -11.71
C GLY A 172 -0.08 13.04 -12.26
N GLY A 173 -0.75 13.80 -13.11
CA GLY A 173 -2.07 13.49 -13.67
C GLY A 173 -3.22 13.86 -12.77
N ASN A 174 -4.42 13.37 -13.10
CA ASN A 174 -5.61 13.66 -12.31
C ASN A 174 -5.58 12.95 -10.96
N ASN A 175 -6.17 13.59 -9.95
CA ASN A 175 -6.42 12.96 -8.66
C ASN A 175 -7.40 11.79 -8.80
N THR A 176 -7.27 10.81 -7.92
CA THR A 176 -8.03 9.55 -7.99
C THR A 176 -8.71 9.23 -6.66
N GLU A 177 -9.60 8.25 -6.68
CA GLU A 177 -10.14 7.65 -5.48
C GLU A 177 -9.75 6.17 -5.48
N ASP A 178 -9.00 5.75 -4.46
CA ASP A 178 -8.45 4.41 -4.37
C ASP A 178 -8.52 3.87 -2.93
N LYS A 179 -8.66 2.56 -2.78
CA LYS A 179 -8.55 1.88 -1.48
C LYS A 179 -7.09 1.63 -1.11
N VAL A 180 -6.30 1.26 -2.11
CA VAL A 180 -4.88 0.92 -1.96
C VAL A 180 -4.08 1.69 -2.99
N TYR A 181 -3.02 2.36 -2.55
CA TYR A 181 -2.20 3.20 -3.42
C TYR A 181 -0.73 3.24 -2.95
N LEU A 182 0.12 3.85 -3.74
CA LEU A 182 1.53 4.05 -3.44
C LEU A 182 1.73 5.41 -2.81
N LEU A 183 2.65 5.53 -1.83
CA LEU A 183 3.00 6.84 -1.28
C LEU A 183 3.48 7.79 -2.38
N SER A 184 3.01 9.01 -2.34
CA SER A 184 3.59 10.12 -3.09
C SER A 184 4.97 10.47 -2.53
N VAL A 185 5.74 11.27 -3.29
CA VAL A 185 7.04 11.78 -2.83
C VAL A 185 6.88 12.62 -1.57
N SER A 186 5.82 13.44 -1.50
CA SER A 186 5.53 14.27 -0.33
C SER A 186 5.17 13.43 0.89
N GLU A 187 4.40 12.37 0.73
CA GLU A 187 4.08 11.44 1.83
C GLU A 187 5.32 10.66 2.29
N ALA A 188 6.14 10.16 1.35
CA ALA A 188 7.36 9.41 1.67
C ALA A 188 8.44 10.26 2.33
N SER A 189 8.35 11.58 2.26
CA SER A 189 9.24 12.53 2.94
C SER A 189 8.58 13.24 4.13
N ASN A 190 7.38 12.85 4.53
CA ASN A 190 6.65 13.51 5.59
C ASN A 190 7.18 13.10 6.97
N ILE A 191 7.81 14.04 7.66
CA ILE A 191 8.36 13.82 9.01
C ILE A 191 7.29 13.47 10.04
N LEU A 192 6.02 13.88 9.83
CA LEU A 192 4.92 13.52 10.71
C LEU A 192 4.51 12.06 10.60
N TYR A 193 4.90 11.40 9.51
CA TYR A 193 4.74 9.95 9.31
C TYR A 193 5.95 9.16 9.85
N GLY A 194 6.88 9.82 10.49
CA GLY A 194 8.09 9.23 11.04
C GLY A 194 9.21 9.06 10.02
N PHE A 195 9.05 9.55 8.78
CA PHE A 195 10.11 9.54 7.79
C PHE A 195 11.07 10.69 8.03
N ASN A 196 12.35 10.47 7.72
CA ASN A 196 13.29 11.57 7.68
C ASN A 196 13.14 12.33 6.34
N SER A 197 13.72 13.55 6.26
CA SER A 197 13.65 14.35 5.03
C SER A 197 14.36 13.74 3.81
N ASN A 198 15.03 12.59 3.99
CA ASN A 198 15.71 11.84 2.95
C ASN A 198 14.99 10.50 2.76
N TYR A 199 13.93 10.46 1.97
CA TYR A 199 13.19 9.25 1.58
C TYR A 199 14.07 8.09 1.02
N GLN A 200 15.37 8.28 0.92
CA GLN A 200 16.34 7.28 0.44
C GLN A 200 16.89 6.37 1.55
N THR A 201 16.57 6.59 2.80
CA THR A 201 17.28 5.94 3.92
C THR A 201 16.50 4.86 4.65
N ASP A 202 15.22 4.66 4.34
CA ASP A 202 14.38 3.72 5.08
C ASP A 202 13.93 2.51 4.24
N SER A 203 14.72 2.14 3.23
CA SER A 203 14.51 0.93 2.42
C SER A 203 15.36 -0.23 2.91
#